data_e45dea6ca957ac2aec23f21b99462867
#
_entry.id   e45dea6ca957ac2aec23f21b99462867
#
_cell.length_a   1.000
_cell.length_b   1.000
_cell.length_c   1.000
_cell.angle_alpha   90.00
_cell.angle_beta   90.00
_cell.angle_gamma   90.00
#
_symmetry.space_group_name_H-M   'P 1'
#
loop_
_entity.id
_entity.type
_entity.pdbx_description
1 polymer ?
#
loop_
_entity_poly.entity_id
_entity_poly.type
_entity_poly.pdbx_seq_one_letter_code
_entity_poly.pdbx_strand_id
1 'polypeptide(L)'
;MADQPASRTLREERTPSPMRKTIANRLQESYREAVHVTVHREVDAEALTAAADAADVSVVDVLVRALSDALDAHPAFNATYEDGTHRLYEEQNVGVAVAVEDGLVAPVVAGVGGRDLDGIAAERERLTEAVRAGDYTMADLRGGTITVSNLGPLGVDGFTPIINPPQVAILGVNRVQERARPAEESGVAFRETLPLDLSFDHRVVDGADAARFLGTLAEGIEDAEADVA
;
A
#
# COMPACT_ATOMS: atom_id res chain seq x y z
N MET A 1 26.65 2.65 -47.68
CA MET A 1 25.64 1.61 -47.49
C MET A 1 24.56 2.25 -46.60
N ALA A 2 23.39 2.47 -47.15
CA ALA A 2 22.27 3.00 -46.35
C ALA A 2 21.82 1.91 -45.35
N ASP A 3 21.84 2.26 -44.08
CA ASP A 3 21.38 1.43 -43.00
C ASP A 3 19.88 1.15 -43.20
N GLN A 4 19.50 -0.04 -43.60
CA GLN A 4 18.08 -0.40 -43.69
C GLN A 4 17.56 -0.59 -42.28
N PRO A 5 16.43 0.06 -41.91
CA PRO A 5 15.85 -0.13 -40.61
C PRO A 5 15.46 -1.61 -40.38
N ALA A 6 15.71 -2.12 -39.19
CA ALA A 6 15.35 -3.49 -38.82
C ALA A 6 13.85 -3.76 -39.12
N SER A 7 13.57 -4.84 -39.83
CA SER A 7 12.19 -5.24 -40.13
C SER A 7 11.49 -5.68 -38.84
N ARG A 8 10.22 -5.25 -38.64
CA ARG A 8 9.37 -5.68 -37.51
C ARG A 8 8.22 -6.49 -38.05
N THR A 9 8.04 -7.69 -37.48
CA THR A 9 6.85 -8.51 -37.73
C THR A 9 5.92 -8.39 -36.56
N LEU A 10 4.70 -7.90 -36.80
CA LEU A 10 3.68 -7.80 -35.75
C LEU A 10 3.32 -9.22 -35.29
N ARG A 11 3.47 -9.50 -34.00
CA ARG A 11 3.08 -10.79 -33.41
C ARG A 11 1.59 -10.84 -33.09
N GLU A 12 1.08 -9.76 -32.51
CA GLU A 12 -0.30 -9.67 -32.05
C GLU A 12 -0.67 -8.21 -31.80
N GLU A 13 -1.93 -7.87 -32.03
CA GLU A 13 -2.52 -6.59 -31.65
C GLU A 13 -3.62 -6.84 -30.61
N ARG A 14 -3.54 -6.14 -29.47
CA ARG A 14 -4.49 -6.27 -28.36
C ARG A 14 -5.15 -4.92 -28.06
N THR A 15 -6.46 -4.92 -28.07
CA THR A 15 -7.24 -3.76 -27.58
C THR A 15 -7.55 -3.97 -26.09
N PRO A 16 -7.19 -3.04 -25.19
CA PRO A 16 -7.51 -3.15 -23.77
C PRO A 16 -9.01 -3.28 -23.51
N SER A 17 -9.38 -4.08 -22.51
CA SER A 17 -10.78 -4.21 -22.05
C SER A 17 -11.32 -2.87 -21.53
N PRO A 18 -12.65 -2.70 -21.40
CA PRO A 18 -13.24 -1.49 -20.81
C PRO A 18 -12.70 -1.19 -19.41
N MET A 19 -12.54 -2.22 -18.56
CA MET A 19 -11.97 -2.08 -17.22
C MET A 19 -10.51 -1.59 -17.29
N ARG A 20 -9.68 -2.21 -18.12
CA ARG A 20 -8.29 -1.80 -18.31
C ARG A 20 -8.17 -0.36 -18.82
N LYS A 21 -9.08 0.09 -19.70
CA LYS A 21 -9.12 1.48 -20.15
C LYS A 21 -9.46 2.45 -19.01
N THR A 22 -10.43 2.07 -18.16
CA THR A 22 -10.80 2.89 -16.98
C THR A 22 -9.62 3.01 -16.02
N ILE A 23 -8.93 1.91 -15.71
CA ILE A 23 -7.73 1.90 -14.88
C ILE A 23 -6.64 2.78 -15.50
N ALA A 24 -6.37 2.64 -16.81
CA ALA A 24 -5.36 3.43 -17.50
C ALA A 24 -5.66 4.94 -17.44
N ASN A 25 -6.91 5.34 -17.60
CA ASN A 25 -7.32 6.74 -17.50
C ASN A 25 -7.09 7.29 -16.08
N ARG A 26 -7.47 6.54 -15.03
CA ARG A 26 -7.26 6.95 -13.63
C ARG A 26 -5.77 7.05 -13.28
N LEU A 27 -4.97 6.08 -13.70
CA LEU A 27 -3.52 6.13 -13.48
C LEU A 27 -2.87 7.30 -14.23
N GLN A 28 -3.33 7.59 -15.45
CA GLN A 28 -2.83 8.71 -16.23
C GLN A 28 -3.24 10.05 -15.59
N GLU A 29 -4.47 10.16 -15.07
CA GLU A 29 -4.94 11.31 -14.32
C GLU A 29 -4.07 11.54 -13.09
N SER A 30 -3.90 10.52 -12.25
CA SER A 30 -3.03 10.57 -11.08
C SER A 30 -1.61 11.05 -11.42
N TYR A 31 -1.01 10.47 -12.46
CA TYR A 31 0.36 10.79 -12.85
C TYR A 31 0.53 12.22 -13.40
N ARG A 32 -0.54 12.81 -13.94
CA ARG A 32 -0.54 14.20 -14.43
C ARG A 32 -0.82 15.22 -13.35
N GLU A 33 -1.71 14.89 -12.42
CA GLU A 33 -2.22 15.82 -11.41
C GLU A 33 -1.34 15.84 -10.16
N ALA A 34 -0.91 14.68 -9.66
CA ALA A 34 -0.10 14.60 -8.46
C ALA A 34 1.40 14.75 -8.76
N VAL A 35 2.10 15.44 -7.87
CA VAL A 35 3.57 15.52 -7.87
C VAL A 35 4.12 14.36 -7.03
N HIS A 36 4.24 13.19 -7.68
CA HIS A 36 4.67 11.97 -7.00
C HIS A 36 6.11 12.05 -6.51
N VAL A 37 6.30 11.79 -5.24
CA VAL A 37 7.60 11.49 -4.62
C VAL A 37 7.46 10.20 -3.83
N THR A 38 8.48 9.35 -3.84
CA THR A 38 8.49 8.12 -3.05
C THR A 38 9.65 8.15 -2.08
N VAL A 39 9.38 7.84 -0.81
CA VAL A 39 10.38 7.57 0.22
C VAL A 39 10.37 6.10 0.58
N HIS A 40 11.54 5.56 0.87
CA HIS A 40 11.75 4.15 1.16
C HIS A 40 12.24 4.00 2.59
N ARG A 41 11.71 3.01 3.31
CA ARG A 41 12.17 2.62 4.63
C ARG A 41 12.15 1.10 4.76
N GLU A 42 13.20 0.52 5.31
CA GLU A 42 13.25 -0.88 5.73
C GLU A 42 13.00 -0.92 7.23
N VAL A 43 12.06 -1.77 7.67
CA VAL A 43 11.67 -1.93 9.08
C VAL A 43 11.95 -3.34 9.54
N ASP A 44 12.20 -3.53 10.84
CA ASP A 44 12.23 -4.86 11.46
C ASP A 44 10.81 -5.44 11.42
N ALA A 45 10.68 -6.68 10.96
CA ALA A 45 9.38 -7.32 10.75
C ALA A 45 9.14 -8.53 11.67
N GLU A 46 10.06 -8.82 12.60
CA GLU A 46 9.93 -9.99 13.48
C GLU A 46 8.66 -9.93 14.33
N ALA A 47 8.38 -8.78 14.96
CA ALA A 47 7.15 -8.59 15.74
C ALA A 47 5.89 -8.66 14.88
N LEU A 48 5.92 -8.07 13.68
CA LEU A 48 4.80 -8.07 12.73
C LEU A 48 4.45 -9.50 12.28
N THR A 49 5.45 -10.30 11.93
CA THR A 49 5.25 -11.69 11.49
C THR A 49 4.79 -12.57 12.64
N ALA A 50 5.37 -12.39 13.83
CA ALA A 50 4.97 -13.11 15.04
C ALA A 50 3.53 -12.79 15.46
N ALA A 51 3.12 -11.52 15.40
CA ALA A 51 1.75 -11.10 15.69
C ALA A 51 0.73 -11.69 14.68
N ALA A 52 1.07 -11.70 13.40
CA ALA A 52 0.23 -12.28 12.36
C ALA A 52 0.03 -13.80 12.57
N ASP A 53 1.11 -14.52 12.89
CA ASP A 53 1.08 -15.96 13.17
C ASP A 53 0.28 -16.26 14.45
N ALA A 54 0.46 -15.46 15.51
CA ALA A 54 -0.23 -15.66 16.78
C ALA A 54 -1.75 -15.44 16.68
N ALA A 55 -2.18 -14.48 15.85
CA ALA A 55 -3.59 -14.17 15.62
C ALA A 55 -4.23 -14.97 14.46
N ASP A 56 -3.46 -15.78 13.72
CA ASP A 56 -3.91 -16.49 12.50
C ASP A 56 -4.51 -15.52 11.45
N VAL A 57 -3.85 -14.39 11.24
CA VAL A 57 -4.24 -13.36 10.26
C VAL A 57 -3.11 -13.08 9.27
N SER A 58 -3.37 -12.28 8.25
CA SER A 58 -2.33 -11.86 7.31
C SER A 58 -1.43 -10.77 7.90
N VAL A 59 -0.14 -10.78 7.54
CA VAL A 59 0.81 -9.68 7.81
C VAL A 59 0.24 -8.31 7.38
N VAL A 60 -0.58 -8.28 6.32
CA VAL A 60 -1.25 -7.05 5.87
C VAL A 60 -2.28 -6.56 6.88
N ASP A 61 -2.93 -7.43 7.63
CA ASP A 61 -3.94 -7.02 8.62
C ASP A 61 -3.28 -6.33 9.81
N VAL A 62 -2.19 -6.91 10.32
CA VAL A 62 -1.37 -6.30 11.37
C VAL A 62 -0.76 -4.97 10.87
N LEU A 63 -0.26 -4.92 9.64
CA LEU A 63 0.24 -3.70 9.03
C LEU A 63 -0.84 -2.61 8.93
N VAL A 64 -2.08 -2.97 8.55
CA VAL A 64 -3.20 -2.01 8.49
C VAL A 64 -3.57 -1.51 9.89
N ARG A 65 -3.45 -2.34 10.93
CA ARG A 65 -3.64 -1.92 12.32
C ARG A 65 -2.57 -0.89 12.71
N ALA A 66 -1.28 -1.17 12.49
CA ALA A 66 -0.19 -0.23 12.75
C ALA A 66 -0.30 1.05 11.89
N LEU A 67 -0.76 0.91 10.64
CA LEU A 67 -1.01 2.06 9.75
C LEU A 67 -2.09 2.99 10.33
N SER A 68 -3.10 2.46 10.99
CA SER A 68 -4.16 3.25 11.64
C SER A 68 -3.57 4.24 12.66
N ASP A 69 -2.67 3.80 13.51
CA ASP A 69 -2.02 4.65 14.51
C ASP A 69 -1.10 5.71 13.88
N ALA A 70 -0.41 5.33 12.79
CA ALA A 70 0.38 6.28 12.02
C ALA A 70 -0.50 7.35 11.33
N LEU A 71 -1.71 7.01 10.87
CA LEU A 71 -2.66 7.96 10.28
C LEU A 71 -3.23 8.92 11.33
N ASP A 72 -3.47 8.46 12.55
CA ASP A 72 -3.89 9.32 13.67
C ASP A 72 -2.81 10.36 14.04
N ALA A 73 -1.55 9.92 14.12
CA ALA A 73 -0.43 10.78 14.41
C ALA A 73 -0.10 11.76 13.27
N HIS A 74 -0.44 11.40 12.03
CA HIS A 74 -0.11 12.14 10.81
C HIS A 74 -1.33 12.31 9.88
N PRO A 75 -2.36 13.07 10.27
CA PRO A 75 -3.65 13.15 9.55
C PRO A 75 -3.52 13.70 8.12
N ALA A 76 -2.42 14.36 7.77
CA ALA A 76 -2.15 14.82 6.41
C ALA A 76 -2.07 13.68 5.38
N PHE A 77 -1.82 12.43 5.83
CA PHE A 77 -1.81 11.24 4.98
C PHE A 77 -3.16 10.52 4.93
N ASN A 78 -4.07 10.80 5.89
CA ASN A 78 -5.46 10.32 5.90
C ASN A 78 -6.36 11.32 5.16
N ALA A 79 -6.11 11.52 3.85
CA ALA A 79 -6.58 12.70 3.16
C ALA A 79 -6.80 12.49 1.66
N THR A 80 -7.56 13.43 1.07
CA THR A 80 -7.67 13.61 -0.38
C THR A 80 -7.25 15.01 -0.80
N TYR A 81 -6.82 15.16 -2.06
CA TYR A 81 -6.53 16.45 -2.64
C TYR A 81 -7.24 16.63 -3.99
N GLU A 82 -8.23 17.50 -4.02
CA GLU A 82 -9.04 17.84 -5.20
C GLU A 82 -9.33 19.34 -5.24
N ASP A 83 -9.37 19.91 -6.41
CA ASP A 83 -9.75 21.32 -6.65
C ASP A 83 -8.95 22.31 -5.78
N GLY A 84 -7.66 22.04 -5.58
CA GLY A 84 -6.78 22.86 -4.75
C GLY A 84 -7.06 22.78 -3.26
N THR A 85 -7.85 21.81 -2.81
CA THR A 85 -8.25 21.65 -1.42
C THR A 85 -7.72 20.32 -0.86
N HIS A 86 -6.92 20.38 0.20
CA HIS A 86 -6.48 19.24 0.99
C HIS A 86 -7.52 18.96 2.08
N ARG A 87 -8.20 17.80 1.99
CA ARG A 87 -9.27 17.38 2.90
C ARG A 87 -8.76 16.24 3.76
N LEU A 88 -8.66 16.48 5.05
CA LEU A 88 -8.29 15.49 6.07
C LEU A 88 -9.56 14.88 6.63
N TYR A 89 -9.53 13.58 6.92
CA TYR A 89 -10.69 12.83 7.38
C TYR A 89 -10.46 12.27 8.79
N GLU A 90 -11.54 12.17 9.58
CA GLU A 90 -11.54 11.46 10.86
C GLU A 90 -11.54 9.94 10.62
N GLU A 91 -12.35 9.49 9.65
CA GLU A 91 -12.44 8.08 9.31
C GLU A 91 -11.19 7.64 8.53
N GLN A 92 -10.56 6.58 8.98
CA GLN A 92 -9.44 5.95 8.32
C GLN A 92 -9.98 4.83 7.42
N ASN A 93 -10.05 5.08 6.13
CA ASN A 93 -10.56 4.15 5.14
C ASN A 93 -9.43 3.66 4.25
N VAL A 94 -8.98 2.42 4.48
CA VAL A 94 -7.80 1.87 3.83
C VAL A 94 -8.21 1.03 2.62
N GLY A 95 -7.84 1.48 1.43
CA GLY A 95 -7.93 0.66 0.22
C GLY A 95 -6.86 -0.42 0.23
N VAL A 96 -7.22 -1.68 0.04
CA VAL A 96 -6.25 -2.79 -0.07
C VAL A 96 -6.26 -3.31 -1.50
N ALA A 97 -5.13 -3.19 -2.19
CA ALA A 97 -5.04 -3.55 -3.60
C ALA A 97 -5.13 -5.06 -3.82
N VAL A 98 -6.07 -5.49 -4.66
CA VAL A 98 -6.31 -6.88 -5.03
C VAL A 98 -6.16 -7.03 -6.55
N ALA A 99 -5.32 -7.99 -6.97
CA ALA A 99 -5.14 -8.33 -8.37
C ALA A 99 -6.36 -9.08 -8.92
N VAL A 100 -6.81 -8.69 -10.11
CA VAL A 100 -7.84 -9.35 -10.91
C VAL A 100 -7.32 -9.60 -12.32
N GLU A 101 -8.02 -10.42 -13.13
CA GLU A 101 -7.58 -10.80 -14.48
C GLU A 101 -7.26 -9.57 -15.34
N ASP A 102 -8.10 -8.56 -15.32
CA ASP A 102 -7.98 -7.34 -16.15
C ASP A 102 -7.19 -6.20 -15.48
N GLY A 103 -6.67 -6.40 -14.26
CA GLY A 103 -5.91 -5.34 -13.60
C GLY A 103 -5.82 -5.45 -12.09
N LEU A 104 -6.03 -4.31 -11.41
CA LEU A 104 -5.98 -4.20 -9.97
C LEU A 104 -7.13 -3.29 -9.52
N VAL A 105 -7.83 -3.69 -8.48
CA VAL A 105 -8.82 -2.88 -7.77
C VAL A 105 -8.44 -2.78 -6.30
N ALA A 106 -8.86 -1.71 -5.63
CA ALA A 106 -8.56 -1.50 -4.22
C ALA A 106 -9.88 -1.34 -3.44
N PRO A 107 -10.50 -2.45 -3.00
CA PRO A 107 -11.62 -2.38 -2.09
C PRO A 107 -11.20 -1.73 -0.77
N VAL A 108 -12.16 -1.06 -0.12
CA VAL A 108 -11.90 -0.18 1.02
C VAL A 108 -12.37 -0.83 2.32
N VAL A 109 -11.44 -1.13 3.19
CA VAL A 109 -11.71 -1.46 4.60
C VAL A 109 -12.02 -0.15 5.31
N ALA A 110 -13.30 0.09 5.59
CA ALA A 110 -13.76 1.35 6.17
C ALA A 110 -13.59 1.37 7.69
N GLY A 111 -13.19 2.54 8.22
CA GLY A 111 -13.13 2.82 9.65
C GLY A 111 -12.17 1.93 10.42
N VAL A 112 -10.97 1.70 9.90
CA VAL A 112 -9.98 0.78 10.52
C VAL A 112 -9.59 1.21 11.94
N GLY A 113 -9.57 2.51 12.26
CA GLY A 113 -9.26 3.02 13.59
C GLY A 113 -10.27 2.61 14.69
N GLY A 114 -11.49 2.24 14.32
CA GLY A 114 -12.52 1.74 15.24
C GLY A 114 -12.64 0.22 15.27
N ARG A 115 -11.77 -0.52 14.56
CA ARG A 115 -11.80 -1.99 14.49
C ARG A 115 -10.63 -2.60 15.27
N ASP A 116 -10.89 -3.75 15.87
CA ASP A 116 -9.82 -4.65 16.32
C ASP A 116 -9.19 -5.41 15.13
N LEU A 117 -8.12 -6.13 15.38
CA LEU A 117 -7.38 -6.86 14.38
C LEU A 117 -8.26 -7.90 13.65
N ASP A 118 -9.08 -8.64 14.39
CA ASP A 118 -10.02 -9.63 13.83
C ASP A 118 -11.04 -8.97 12.90
N GLY A 119 -11.55 -7.80 13.28
CA GLY A 119 -12.50 -7.03 12.47
C GLY A 119 -11.87 -6.45 11.19
N ILE A 120 -10.59 -6.08 11.23
CA ILE A 120 -9.83 -5.66 10.05
C ILE A 120 -9.64 -6.88 9.12
N ALA A 121 -9.16 -8.00 9.65
CA ALA A 121 -8.88 -9.21 8.90
C ALA A 121 -10.15 -9.75 8.22
N ALA A 122 -11.25 -9.90 8.98
CA ALA A 122 -12.53 -10.40 8.47
C ALA A 122 -13.07 -9.52 7.33
N GLU A 123 -13.03 -8.20 7.48
CA GLU A 123 -13.55 -7.29 6.44
C GLU A 123 -12.64 -7.27 5.20
N ARG A 124 -11.31 -7.24 5.37
CA ARG A 124 -10.38 -7.35 4.24
C ARG A 124 -10.56 -8.66 3.49
N GLU A 125 -10.75 -9.78 4.19
CA GLU A 125 -10.95 -11.08 3.57
C GLU A 125 -12.27 -11.12 2.79
N ARG A 126 -13.39 -10.71 3.40
CA ARG A 126 -14.69 -10.57 2.74
C ARG A 126 -14.59 -9.78 1.44
N LEU A 127 -13.93 -8.61 1.49
CA LEU A 127 -13.73 -7.75 0.34
C LEU A 127 -12.85 -8.39 -0.74
N THR A 128 -11.78 -9.07 -0.32
CA THR A 128 -10.87 -9.78 -1.24
C THR A 128 -11.59 -10.91 -1.96
N GLU A 129 -12.41 -11.68 -1.25
CA GLU A 129 -13.21 -12.77 -1.84
C GLU A 129 -14.26 -12.21 -2.81
N ALA A 130 -14.99 -11.16 -2.43
CA ALA A 130 -15.95 -10.50 -3.29
C ALA A 130 -15.31 -10.00 -4.60
N VAL A 131 -14.11 -9.40 -4.50
CA VAL A 131 -13.35 -8.94 -5.69
C VAL A 131 -12.95 -10.11 -6.57
N ARG A 132 -12.43 -11.20 -6.00
CA ARG A 132 -12.02 -12.40 -6.76
C ARG A 132 -13.20 -13.11 -7.42
N ALA A 133 -14.36 -13.10 -6.76
CA ALA A 133 -15.60 -13.66 -7.31
C ALA A 133 -16.28 -12.74 -8.34
N GLY A 134 -15.90 -11.47 -8.41
CA GLY A 134 -16.57 -10.47 -9.24
C GLY A 134 -17.87 -9.93 -8.65
N ASP A 135 -18.14 -10.20 -7.37
CA ASP A 135 -19.39 -9.85 -6.66
C ASP A 135 -19.28 -8.54 -5.86
N TYR A 136 -18.21 -7.76 -6.08
CA TYR A 136 -18.01 -6.47 -5.43
C TYR A 136 -18.87 -5.36 -6.06
N THR A 137 -19.16 -4.34 -5.27
CA THR A 137 -19.94 -3.17 -5.71
C THR A 137 -19.06 -1.94 -5.87
N MET A 138 -19.59 -0.92 -6.54
CA MET A 138 -18.91 0.38 -6.61
C MET A 138 -18.79 1.09 -5.25
N ALA A 139 -19.61 0.71 -4.27
CA ALA A 139 -19.51 1.21 -2.90
C ALA A 139 -18.26 0.65 -2.20
N ASP A 140 -17.92 -0.61 -2.45
CA ASP A 140 -16.73 -1.26 -1.88
C ASP A 140 -15.41 -0.63 -2.38
N LEU A 141 -15.44 0.15 -3.46
CA LEU A 141 -14.26 0.77 -4.08
C LEU A 141 -14.14 2.28 -3.82
N ARG A 142 -15.04 2.88 -3.01
CA ARG A 142 -15.09 4.33 -2.82
C ARG A 142 -14.81 4.72 -1.38
N GLY A 143 -14.42 6.00 -1.21
CA GLY A 143 -14.24 6.60 0.11
C GLY A 143 -12.93 6.23 0.81
N GLY A 144 -12.00 5.59 0.11
CA GLY A 144 -10.66 5.33 0.66
C GLY A 144 -9.86 6.62 0.83
N THR A 145 -9.16 6.74 1.94
CA THR A 145 -8.31 7.89 2.30
C THR A 145 -6.83 7.64 2.04
N ILE A 146 -6.41 6.39 2.08
CA ILE A 146 -5.09 5.89 1.68
C ILE A 146 -5.23 4.50 1.04
N THR A 147 -4.24 4.08 0.27
CA THR A 147 -4.20 2.73 -0.32
C THR A 147 -2.95 1.97 0.14
N VAL A 148 -3.09 0.68 0.40
CA VAL A 148 -1.99 -0.27 0.60
C VAL A 148 -1.91 -1.21 -0.60
N SER A 149 -0.73 -1.32 -1.20
CA SER A 149 -0.45 -2.22 -2.32
C SER A 149 0.68 -3.18 -1.95
N ASN A 150 0.35 -4.48 -1.79
CA ASN A 150 1.32 -5.49 -1.39
C ASN A 150 1.78 -6.34 -2.58
N LEU A 151 3.06 -6.21 -2.94
CA LEU A 151 3.73 -7.04 -3.94
C LEU A 151 4.70 -8.06 -3.34
N GLY A 152 4.77 -8.14 -2.01
CA GLY A 152 5.61 -9.11 -1.28
C GLY A 152 5.39 -10.56 -1.70
N PRO A 153 4.13 -11.05 -1.78
CA PRO A 153 3.83 -12.40 -2.25
C PRO A 153 4.32 -12.72 -3.67
N LEU A 154 4.60 -11.70 -4.46
CA LEU A 154 5.17 -11.82 -5.81
C LEU A 154 6.71 -11.71 -5.83
N GLY A 155 7.35 -11.59 -4.67
CA GLY A 155 8.80 -11.54 -4.51
C GLY A 155 9.44 -10.20 -4.85
N VAL A 156 8.67 -9.10 -4.84
CA VAL A 156 9.17 -7.76 -5.15
C VAL A 156 9.92 -7.18 -3.95
N ASP A 157 11.10 -6.60 -4.20
CA ASP A 157 11.99 -6.00 -3.18
C ASP A 157 11.74 -4.50 -2.98
N GLY A 158 11.14 -3.84 -3.96
CA GLY A 158 10.85 -2.40 -3.94
C GLY A 158 10.16 -1.98 -5.24
N PHE A 159 9.25 -1.02 -5.16
CA PHE A 159 8.58 -0.42 -6.31
C PHE A 159 8.10 1.00 -5.97
N THR A 160 7.69 1.75 -6.97
CA THR A 160 7.12 3.08 -6.78
C THR A 160 5.63 3.02 -7.10
N PRO A 161 4.75 2.88 -6.09
CA PRO A 161 3.31 2.85 -6.32
C PRO A 161 2.79 4.19 -6.84
N ILE A 162 1.82 4.14 -7.75
CA ILE A 162 1.11 5.34 -8.23
C ILE A 162 -0.06 5.61 -7.29
N ILE A 163 -0.18 6.83 -6.80
CA ILE A 163 -1.26 7.26 -5.91
C ILE A 163 -2.62 6.99 -6.55
N ASN A 164 -3.57 6.46 -5.79
CA ASN A 164 -4.94 6.25 -6.23
C ASN A 164 -5.76 7.54 -6.03
N PRO A 165 -6.06 8.31 -7.09
CA PRO A 165 -6.73 9.59 -6.92
C PRO A 165 -8.14 9.41 -6.35
N PRO A 166 -8.63 10.34 -5.49
CA PRO A 166 -8.01 11.62 -5.11
C PRO A 166 -7.14 11.55 -3.84
N GLN A 167 -6.73 10.36 -3.40
CA GLN A 167 -5.90 10.19 -2.20
C GLN A 167 -4.56 10.94 -2.33
N VAL A 168 -3.97 11.27 -1.18
CA VAL A 168 -2.68 11.97 -1.08
C VAL A 168 -1.51 10.99 -1.07
N ALA A 169 -1.73 9.75 -0.62
CA ALA A 169 -0.66 8.78 -0.45
C ALA A 169 -1.08 7.34 -0.77
N ILE A 170 -0.08 6.51 -1.03
CA ILE A 170 -0.19 5.06 -1.18
C ILE A 170 1.04 4.40 -0.56
N LEU A 171 0.82 3.36 0.24
CA LEU A 171 1.87 2.54 0.85
C LEU A 171 2.11 1.28 0.02
N GLY A 172 3.31 1.15 -0.50
CA GLY A 172 3.83 -0.07 -1.11
C GLY A 172 4.43 -0.99 -0.06
N VAL A 173 4.06 -2.26 -0.10
CA VAL A 173 4.57 -3.30 0.80
C VAL A 173 5.31 -4.33 -0.05
N ASN A 174 6.54 -4.64 0.34
CA ASN A 174 7.41 -5.55 -0.37
C ASN A 174 7.54 -6.90 0.34
N ARG A 175 8.39 -7.79 -0.16
CA ARG A 175 8.57 -9.08 0.48
C ARG A 175 9.34 -8.96 1.79
N VAL A 176 8.91 -9.70 2.80
CA VAL A 176 9.73 -9.96 4.00
C VAL A 176 10.97 -10.74 3.58
N GLN A 177 12.13 -10.34 4.09
CA GLN A 177 13.40 -10.97 3.76
C GLN A 177 14.39 -10.88 4.91
N GLU A 178 15.23 -11.91 5.06
CA GLU A 178 16.31 -11.87 6.02
C GLU A 178 17.41 -10.90 5.55
N ARG A 179 17.84 -10.03 6.45
CA ARG A 179 18.95 -9.09 6.27
C ARG A 179 19.99 -9.26 7.37
N ALA A 180 21.24 -9.20 6.99
CA ALA A 180 22.36 -9.16 7.93
C ALA A 180 22.36 -7.81 8.67
N ARG A 181 22.29 -7.84 9.99
CA ARG A 181 22.34 -6.69 10.90
C ARG A 181 23.46 -6.86 11.93
N PRO A 182 24.03 -5.80 12.49
CA PRO A 182 24.91 -5.91 13.63
C PRO A 182 24.18 -6.61 14.80
N ALA A 183 24.81 -7.61 15.42
CA ALA A 183 24.29 -8.21 16.63
C ALA A 183 24.60 -7.33 17.85
N GLU A 184 23.76 -7.40 18.90
CA GLU A 184 23.87 -6.53 20.09
C GLU A 184 25.22 -6.65 20.82
N GLU A 185 25.74 -7.87 20.97
CA GLU A 185 27.02 -8.06 21.69
C GLU A 185 28.23 -8.00 20.76
N SER A 186 28.19 -8.76 19.66
CA SER A 186 29.21 -8.74 18.61
C SER A 186 28.81 -9.65 17.43
N GLY A 187 29.31 -9.33 16.21
CA GLY A 187 29.09 -10.17 15.02
C GLY A 187 27.89 -9.69 14.19
N VAL A 188 27.24 -10.64 13.52
CA VAL A 188 26.13 -10.40 12.59
C VAL A 188 24.97 -11.33 12.98
N ALA A 189 23.79 -10.78 13.11
CA ALA A 189 22.51 -11.48 13.18
C ALA A 189 21.75 -11.32 11.87
N PHE A 190 20.95 -12.31 11.49
CA PHE A 190 19.97 -12.18 10.44
C PHE A 190 18.64 -11.81 11.08
N ARG A 191 17.98 -10.78 10.53
CA ARG A 191 16.69 -10.27 10.99
C ARG A 191 15.72 -10.22 9.83
N GLU A 192 14.47 -10.57 10.09
CA GLU A 192 13.40 -10.35 9.13
C GLU A 192 13.17 -8.85 8.96
N THR A 193 13.15 -8.39 7.72
CA THR A 193 12.93 -7.00 7.40
C THR A 193 11.86 -6.86 6.31
N LEU A 194 11.05 -5.80 6.43
CA LEU A 194 10.01 -5.44 5.48
C LEU A 194 10.35 -4.08 4.86
N PRO A 195 10.69 -4.04 3.55
CA PRO A 195 10.81 -2.78 2.86
C PRO A 195 9.43 -2.19 2.58
N LEU A 196 9.27 -0.91 2.91
CA LEU A 196 8.08 -0.09 2.69
C LEU A 196 8.40 1.07 1.75
N ASP A 197 7.48 1.35 0.83
CA ASP A 197 7.60 2.39 -0.19
C ASP A 197 6.38 3.32 -0.08
N LEU A 198 6.53 4.52 0.46
CA LEU A 198 5.45 5.49 0.57
C LEU A 198 5.54 6.50 -0.58
N SER A 199 4.60 6.42 -1.54
CA SER A 199 4.41 7.50 -2.52
C SER A 199 3.39 8.49 -2.00
N PHE A 200 3.67 9.78 -2.16
CA PHE A 200 2.82 10.87 -1.71
C PHE A 200 2.81 12.05 -2.69
N ASP A 201 1.79 12.89 -2.56
CA ASP A 201 1.65 14.09 -3.38
C ASP A 201 2.39 15.27 -2.75
N HIS A 202 3.52 15.64 -3.33
CA HIS A 202 4.40 16.70 -2.82
C HIS A 202 3.81 18.10 -2.95
N ARG A 203 2.59 18.25 -3.47
CA ARG A 203 1.86 19.53 -3.44
C ARG A 203 1.31 19.85 -2.05
N VAL A 204 1.10 18.84 -1.21
CA VAL A 204 0.41 18.97 0.10
C VAL A 204 1.13 18.30 1.26
N VAL A 205 2.13 17.47 0.99
CA VAL A 205 2.96 16.79 2.00
C VAL A 205 4.42 16.89 1.60
N ASP A 206 5.29 17.15 2.56
CA ASP A 206 6.73 17.24 2.36
C ASP A 206 7.45 15.91 2.69
N GLY A 207 8.67 15.75 2.16
CA GLY A 207 9.50 14.58 2.42
C GLY A 207 9.82 14.36 3.91
N ALA A 208 9.92 15.44 4.69
CA ALA A 208 10.13 15.36 6.13
C ALA A 208 8.90 14.78 6.85
N ASP A 209 7.69 15.11 6.42
CA ASP A 209 6.46 14.57 6.98
C ASP A 209 6.31 13.09 6.60
N ALA A 210 6.63 12.72 5.36
CA ALA A 210 6.64 11.34 4.90
C ALA A 210 7.65 10.48 5.68
N ALA A 211 8.84 11.02 5.98
CA ALA A 211 9.84 10.35 6.79
C ALA A 211 9.38 10.12 8.25
N ARG A 212 8.69 11.12 8.86
CA ARG A 212 8.11 10.99 10.21
C ARG A 212 6.97 9.97 10.22
N PHE A 213 6.07 10.03 9.22
CA PHE A 213 5.00 9.05 9.05
C PHE A 213 5.54 7.62 8.99
N LEU A 214 6.54 7.35 8.14
CA LEU A 214 7.19 6.04 8.09
C LEU A 214 7.96 5.70 9.38
N GLY A 215 8.40 6.70 10.14
CA GLY A 215 8.97 6.52 11.48
C GLY A 215 7.95 5.95 12.44
N THR A 216 6.80 6.62 12.58
CA THR A 216 5.70 6.18 13.45
C THR A 216 5.14 4.82 13.02
N LEU A 217 4.99 4.59 11.70
CA LEU A 217 4.56 3.28 11.19
C LEU A 217 5.56 2.17 11.54
N ALA A 218 6.87 2.45 11.44
CA ALA A 218 7.91 1.48 11.81
C ALA A 218 7.86 1.12 13.30
N GLU A 219 7.71 2.12 14.17
CA GLU A 219 7.53 1.90 15.62
C GLU A 219 6.30 1.01 15.90
N GLY A 220 5.14 1.28 15.25
CA GLY A 220 3.94 0.45 15.40
C GLY A 220 4.11 -0.97 14.85
N ILE A 221 4.93 -1.17 13.82
CA ILE A 221 5.26 -2.51 13.29
C ILE A 221 6.17 -3.28 14.26
N GLU A 222 7.19 -2.61 14.80
CA GLU A 222 8.16 -3.18 15.73
C GLU A 222 7.53 -3.51 17.10
N ASP A 223 6.44 -2.83 17.47
CA ASP A 223 5.68 -3.02 18.71
C ASP A 223 4.43 -3.90 18.53
N ALA A 224 4.19 -4.48 17.35
CA ALA A 224 2.93 -5.15 16.98
C ALA A 224 2.54 -6.35 17.87
N GLU A 225 3.49 -7.00 18.54
CA GLU A 225 3.20 -8.09 19.50
C GLU A 225 2.38 -7.62 20.71
N ALA A 226 2.52 -6.35 21.11
CA ALA A 226 1.80 -5.81 22.26
C ALA A 226 0.28 -5.63 22.00
N ASP A 227 -0.12 -5.50 20.74
CA ASP A 227 -1.51 -5.28 20.32
C ASP A 227 -2.33 -6.58 20.21
N VAL A 228 -1.69 -7.75 20.31
CA VAL A 228 -2.32 -9.08 20.20
C VAL A 228 -2.57 -9.73 21.57
N ALA A 229 -2.05 -9.15 22.63
CA ALA A 229 -2.20 -9.63 24.02
C ALA A 229 -3.40 -8.97 24.73
#